data_9651e456d8095914ec64e83a7ef38444
#
_entry.id   9651e456d8095914ec64e83a7ef38444
#
_cell.length_a   1.000
_cell.length_b   1.000
_cell.length_c   1.000
_cell.angle_alpha   90.00
_cell.angle_beta   90.00
_cell.angle_gamma   90.00
#
_symmetry.space_group_name_H-M   'P 1'
#
loop_
_entity.id
_entity.type
_entity.pdbx_description
1 polymer ?
#
loop_
_entity_poly.entity_id
_entity_poly.type
_entity_poly.pdbx_seq_one_letter_code
_entity_poly.pdbx_strand_id
1 'polypeptide(L)'
;MPNMTRLLNFLLMLGCDRCAIKTRERKVIQVNLGVLVSVTTILLFILGFYISGNQGFILSGLNQLPFVALLPLVLLLNYKGKFFAARWCLMLLLMADAATALMTAQGTSIKIHSYYLLFAIMLVVLFEIREWRSILILMLANLGLFSFFELHGWPSHPDIALLSTHTLAILKALVICSCIISSCAILLISEMYAERAELVLQHQADTDTLTGLLNRRAFMRQVALQREQPGCWVLALLDLDFFKKINDNFGHDAGDVALIHVSKLLKKALKPQERLARIGGEEFALLLRLDETGTQALQQRGEQLLESLRQQGLEYQSHYLQLTASVGLATLDPGDSANEALKQADKALYQAKINGRNRVELAGTVLQPLKRKSQS
;
A
#
# COMPACT_ATOMS: atom_id res chain seq x y z
N MET A 1 -15.85 -11.88 -19.94
CA MET A 1 -14.94 -11.80 -18.77
C MET A 1 -15.01 -10.50 -17.94
N PRO A 2 -15.31 -9.29 -18.48
CA PRO A 2 -15.36 -8.08 -17.64
C PRO A 2 -16.43 -8.11 -16.52
N ASN A 3 -17.51 -8.83 -16.67
CA ASN A 3 -18.57 -8.90 -15.66
C ASN A 3 -18.19 -9.76 -14.43
N MET A 4 -17.43 -10.83 -14.61
CA MET A 4 -17.01 -11.72 -13.51
C MET A 4 -15.99 -11.03 -12.59
N THR A 5 -15.04 -10.28 -13.15
CA THR A 5 -14.06 -9.50 -12.37
C THR A 5 -14.76 -8.39 -11.57
N ARG A 6 -15.80 -7.76 -12.14
CA ARG A 6 -16.59 -6.74 -11.42
C ARG A 6 -17.38 -7.34 -10.26
N LEU A 7 -18.01 -8.50 -10.47
CA LEU A 7 -18.75 -9.20 -9.41
C LEU A 7 -17.82 -9.64 -8.29
N LEU A 8 -16.65 -10.21 -8.62
CA LEU A 8 -15.66 -10.62 -7.64
C LEU A 8 -15.17 -9.43 -6.80
N ASN A 9 -14.81 -8.33 -7.45
CA ASN A 9 -14.40 -7.11 -6.76
C ASN A 9 -15.53 -6.55 -5.87
N PHE A 10 -16.78 -6.57 -6.35
CA PHE A 10 -17.93 -6.14 -5.55
C PHE A 10 -18.07 -6.99 -4.29
N LEU A 11 -18.01 -8.32 -4.40
CA LEU A 11 -18.11 -9.21 -3.23
C LEU A 11 -16.95 -9.03 -2.25
N LEU A 12 -15.74 -8.86 -2.76
CA LEU A 12 -14.55 -8.63 -1.91
C LEU A 12 -14.62 -7.30 -1.14
N MET A 13 -15.17 -6.25 -1.76
CA MET A 13 -15.25 -4.91 -1.17
C MET A 13 -16.52 -4.69 -0.32
N LEU A 14 -17.38 -5.71 -0.19
CA LEU A 14 -18.65 -5.60 0.50
C LEU A 14 -18.45 -5.24 1.99
N GLY A 15 -18.94 -4.07 2.41
CA GLY A 15 -18.80 -3.54 3.77
C GLY A 15 -17.55 -2.68 4.01
N CYS A 16 -16.65 -2.54 3.03
CA CYS A 16 -15.44 -1.71 3.17
C CYS A 16 -15.76 -0.21 3.31
N ASP A 17 -16.84 0.26 2.68
CA ASP A 17 -17.39 1.62 2.79
C ASP A 17 -17.74 2.04 4.22
N ARG A 18 -17.97 1.08 5.10
CA ARG A 18 -18.30 1.29 6.53
C ARG A 18 -17.07 1.24 7.45
N CYS A 19 -15.89 1.06 6.88
CA CYS A 19 -14.65 0.99 7.66
C CYS A 19 -14.07 2.38 7.90
N ALA A 20 -14.05 2.83 9.15
CA ALA A 20 -13.44 4.10 9.53
C ALA A 20 -11.89 4.09 9.43
N ILE A 21 -11.28 2.91 9.39
CA ILE A 21 -9.82 2.73 9.43
C ILE A 21 -9.40 1.73 8.35
N LYS A 22 -8.38 2.05 7.55
CA LYS A 22 -7.86 1.20 6.45
C LYS A 22 -7.42 -0.21 6.91
N THR A 23 -6.90 -0.34 8.12
CA THR A 23 -6.53 -1.66 8.65
C THR A 23 -7.75 -2.58 8.82
N ARG A 24 -8.90 -2.03 9.15
CA ARG A 24 -10.16 -2.77 9.26
C ARG A 24 -10.72 -3.15 7.89
N GLU A 25 -10.62 -2.28 6.91
CA GLU A 25 -10.97 -2.55 5.51
C GLU A 25 -10.24 -3.80 4.99
N ARG A 26 -8.93 -3.88 5.23
CA ARG A 26 -8.13 -5.07 4.89
C ARG A 26 -8.70 -6.35 5.52
N LYS A 27 -9.06 -6.32 6.81
CA LYS A 27 -9.62 -7.48 7.49
C LYS A 27 -10.97 -7.90 6.92
N VAL A 28 -11.81 -6.94 6.52
CA VAL A 28 -13.10 -7.21 5.83
C VAL A 28 -12.87 -7.91 4.50
N ILE A 29 -11.95 -7.42 3.67
CA ILE A 29 -11.59 -8.06 2.39
C ILE A 29 -11.08 -9.49 2.61
N GLN A 30 -10.24 -9.71 3.62
CA GLN A 30 -9.72 -11.03 3.94
C GLN A 30 -10.82 -12.01 4.37
N VAL A 31 -11.79 -11.55 5.18
CA VAL A 31 -12.95 -12.36 5.57
C VAL A 31 -13.82 -12.69 4.35
N ASN A 32 -14.12 -11.71 3.50
CA ASN A 32 -14.91 -11.91 2.28
C ASN A 32 -14.22 -12.90 1.31
N LEU A 33 -12.91 -12.77 1.15
CA LEU A 33 -12.09 -13.72 0.39
C LEU A 33 -12.16 -15.12 0.99
N GLY A 34 -12.08 -15.24 2.31
CA GLY A 34 -12.21 -16.51 3.04
C GLY A 34 -13.56 -17.20 2.72
N VAL A 35 -14.66 -16.44 2.70
CA VAL A 35 -15.98 -16.97 2.31
C VAL A 35 -15.98 -17.49 0.87
N LEU A 36 -15.48 -16.70 -0.07
CA LEU A 36 -15.45 -17.07 -1.49
C LEU A 36 -14.61 -18.33 -1.74
N VAL A 37 -13.43 -18.38 -1.14
CA VAL A 37 -12.54 -19.54 -1.24
C VAL A 37 -13.20 -20.77 -0.61
N SER A 38 -13.80 -20.64 0.57
CA SER A 38 -14.46 -21.77 1.26
C SER A 38 -15.65 -22.31 0.46
N VAL A 39 -16.54 -21.43 -0.03
CA VAL A 39 -17.67 -21.85 -0.88
C VAL A 39 -17.16 -22.58 -2.13
N THR A 40 -16.18 -22.02 -2.83
CA THR A 40 -15.61 -22.63 -4.03
C THR A 40 -14.99 -24.00 -3.72
N THR A 41 -14.23 -24.11 -2.63
CA THR A 41 -13.59 -25.36 -2.23
C THR A 41 -14.62 -26.43 -1.87
N ILE A 42 -15.63 -26.09 -1.08
CA ILE A 42 -16.70 -27.04 -0.72
C ILE A 42 -17.44 -27.52 -1.97
N LEU A 43 -17.80 -26.62 -2.90
CA LEU A 43 -18.48 -26.99 -4.14
C LEU A 43 -17.62 -27.90 -5.03
N LEU A 44 -16.31 -27.65 -5.12
CA LEU A 44 -15.39 -28.54 -5.84
C LEU A 44 -15.29 -29.92 -5.19
N PHE A 45 -15.26 -30.00 -3.88
CA PHE A 45 -15.30 -31.29 -3.17
C PHE A 45 -16.61 -32.02 -3.41
N ILE A 46 -17.77 -31.35 -3.29
CA ILE A 46 -19.09 -31.93 -3.57
C ILE A 46 -19.13 -32.51 -4.99
N LEU A 47 -18.65 -31.76 -5.98
CA LEU A 47 -18.58 -32.20 -7.36
C LEU A 47 -17.68 -33.43 -7.52
N GLY A 48 -16.48 -33.41 -6.95
CA GLY A 48 -15.54 -34.53 -6.97
C GLY A 48 -16.10 -35.76 -6.28
N PHE A 49 -16.78 -35.60 -5.15
CA PHE A 49 -17.44 -36.69 -4.44
C PHE A 49 -18.59 -37.31 -5.25
N TYR A 50 -19.39 -36.48 -5.90
CA TYR A 50 -20.45 -36.94 -6.79
C TYR A 50 -19.90 -37.74 -7.98
N ILE A 51 -18.84 -37.25 -8.63
CA ILE A 51 -18.20 -37.93 -9.76
C ILE A 51 -17.56 -39.27 -9.32
N SER A 52 -17.10 -39.38 -8.08
CA SER A 52 -16.49 -40.61 -7.57
C SER A 52 -17.45 -41.80 -7.52
N GLY A 53 -18.76 -41.57 -7.45
CA GLY A 53 -19.81 -42.58 -7.29
C GLY A 53 -19.77 -43.31 -5.92
N ASN A 54 -18.88 -42.95 -5.01
CA ASN A 54 -18.78 -43.56 -3.69
C ASN A 54 -19.83 -42.99 -2.75
N GLN A 55 -20.68 -43.85 -2.18
CA GLN A 55 -21.80 -43.44 -1.34
C GLN A 55 -21.39 -42.62 -0.11
N GLY A 56 -20.29 -42.99 0.53
CA GLY A 56 -19.78 -42.28 1.68
C GLY A 56 -19.33 -40.84 1.32
N PHE A 57 -18.71 -40.64 0.15
CA PHE A 57 -18.34 -39.29 -0.31
C PHE A 57 -19.57 -38.48 -0.73
N ILE A 58 -20.55 -39.08 -1.41
CA ILE A 58 -21.80 -38.41 -1.78
C ILE A 58 -22.52 -37.96 -0.50
N LEU A 59 -22.63 -38.82 0.51
CA LEU A 59 -23.24 -38.45 1.79
C LEU A 59 -22.51 -37.28 2.46
N SER A 60 -21.17 -37.32 2.47
CA SER A 60 -20.37 -36.18 2.96
C SER A 60 -20.69 -34.90 2.24
N GLY A 61 -20.73 -34.92 0.91
CA GLY A 61 -21.06 -33.75 0.08
C GLY A 61 -22.46 -33.19 0.38
N LEU A 62 -23.46 -34.05 0.54
CA LEU A 62 -24.83 -33.63 0.89
C LEU A 62 -24.85 -32.93 2.26
N ASN A 63 -24.11 -33.45 3.24
CA ASN A 63 -24.02 -32.87 4.60
C ASN A 63 -23.27 -31.51 4.64
N GLN A 64 -22.51 -31.17 3.60
CA GLN A 64 -21.82 -29.87 3.48
C GLN A 64 -22.70 -28.78 2.82
N LEU A 65 -23.78 -29.13 2.12
CA LEU A 65 -24.66 -28.15 1.46
C LEU A 65 -25.21 -27.06 2.41
N PRO A 66 -25.61 -27.35 3.65
CA PRO A 66 -26.05 -26.31 4.57
C PRO A 66 -24.99 -25.23 4.82
N PHE A 67 -23.71 -25.60 4.87
CA PHE A 67 -22.61 -24.65 5.10
C PHE A 67 -22.40 -23.74 3.89
N VAL A 68 -22.53 -24.26 2.66
CA VAL A 68 -22.53 -23.43 1.43
C VAL A 68 -23.65 -22.38 1.47
N ALA A 69 -24.83 -22.75 1.99
CA ALA A 69 -25.95 -21.83 2.13
C ALA A 69 -25.77 -20.80 3.26
N LEU A 70 -25.06 -21.16 4.35
CA LEU A 70 -24.86 -20.29 5.51
C LEU A 70 -23.65 -19.35 5.36
N LEU A 71 -22.61 -19.72 4.64
CA LEU A 71 -21.41 -18.91 4.46
C LEU A 71 -21.69 -17.49 3.92
N PRO A 72 -22.64 -17.25 2.98
CA PRO A 72 -23.01 -15.89 2.55
C PRO A 72 -23.53 -14.98 3.67
N LEU A 73 -24.01 -15.54 4.80
CA LEU A 73 -24.38 -14.74 5.97
C LEU A 73 -23.23 -13.90 6.49
N VAL A 74 -21.99 -14.39 6.37
CA VAL A 74 -20.77 -13.66 6.76
C VAL A 74 -20.63 -12.37 5.94
N LEU A 75 -20.88 -12.45 4.61
CA LEU A 75 -20.87 -11.28 3.71
C LEU A 75 -21.95 -10.25 4.14
N LEU A 76 -23.13 -10.74 4.52
CA LEU A 76 -24.22 -9.90 4.99
C LEU A 76 -23.86 -9.21 6.33
N LEU A 77 -23.17 -9.92 7.23
CA LEU A 77 -22.68 -9.33 8.49
C LEU A 77 -21.65 -8.22 8.21
N ASN A 78 -20.73 -8.43 7.30
CA ASN A 78 -19.76 -7.42 6.87
C ASN A 78 -20.48 -6.23 6.22
N TYR A 79 -21.41 -6.46 5.33
CA TYR A 79 -22.24 -5.40 4.72
C TYR A 79 -22.98 -4.57 5.77
N LYS A 80 -23.47 -5.19 6.85
CA LYS A 80 -24.12 -4.49 7.96
C LYS A 80 -23.13 -3.83 8.96
N GLY A 81 -21.82 -3.88 8.72
CA GLY A 81 -20.78 -3.33 9.59
C GLY A 81 -20.53 -4.15 10.87
N LYS A 82 -21.08 -5.37 10.97
CA LYS A 82 -20.90 -6.27 12.12
C LYS A 82 -19.64 -7.13 11.97
N PHE A 83 -18.49 -6.49 11.77
CA PHE A 83 -17.22 -7.13 11.41
C PHE A 83 -16.73 -8.19 12.40
N PHE A 84 -16.88 -7.93 13.71
CA PHE A 84 -16.54 -8.89 14.75
C PHE A 84 -17.37 -10.18 14.63
N ALA A 85 -18.69 -10.03 14.50
CA ALA A 85 -19.59 -11.17 14.34
C ALA A 85 -19.33 -11.93 13.02
N ALA A 86 -18.98 -11.25 11.94
CA ALA A 86 -18.64 -11.89 10.67
C ALA A 86 -17.42 -12.82 10.80
N ARG A 87 -16.37 -12.39 11.50
CA ARG A 87 -15.16 -13.20 11.75
C ARG A 87 -15.46 -14.46 12.57
N TRP A 88 -16.19 -14.29 13.66
CA TRP A 88 -16.63 -15.42 14.48
C TRP A 88 -17.53 -16.38 13.71
N CYS A 89 -18.50 -15.84 12.95
CA CYS A 89 -19.41 -16.64 12.13
C CYS A 89 -18.65 -17.47 11.09
N LEU A 90 -17.69 -16.88 10.39
CA LEU A 90 -16.84 -17.60 9.43
C LEU A 90 -16.09 -18.75 10.09
N MET A 91 -15.40 -18.48 11.20
CA MET A 91 -14.59 -19.51 11.87
C MET A 91 -15.44 -20.64 12.43
N LEU A 92 -16.57 -20.32 13.06
CA LEU A 92 -17.47 -21.34 13.60
C LEU A 92 -18.10 -22.21 12.50
N LEU A 93 -18.49 -21.60 11.37
CA LEU A 93 -19.01 -22.35 10.22
C LEU A 93 -17.98 -23.30 9.62
N LEU A 94 -16.72 -22.85 9.45
CA LEU A 94 -15.65 -23.70 8.94
C LEU A 94 -15.29 -24.85 9.88
N MET A 95 -15.24 -24.56 11.18
CA MET A 95 -15.00 -25.58 12.19
C MET A 95 -16.14 -26.62 12.23
N ALA A 96 -17.39 -26.17 12.13
CA ALA A 96 -18.56 -27.04 12.13
C ALA A 96 -18.65 -27.87 10.84
N ASP A 97 -18.33 -27.29 9.67
CA ASP A 97 -18.27 -28.00 8.39
C ASP A 97 -17.25 -29.15 8.43
N ALA A 98 -16.02 -28.88 8.88
CA ALA A 98 -15.00 -29.91 9.03
C ALA A 98 -15.42 -31.01 10.03
N ALA A 99 -16.02 -30.63 11.17
CA ALA A 99 -16.53 -31.60 12.15
C ALA A 99 -17.64 -32.48 11.54
N THR A 100 -18.59 -31.88 10.81
CA THR A 100 -19.68 -32.59 10.16
C THR A 100 -19.15 -33.58 9.11
N ALA A 101 -18.19 -33.17 8.28
CA ALA A 101 -17.56 -34.06 7.30
C ALA A 101 -16.88 -35.27 7.96
N LEU A 102 -16.16 -35.04 9.08
CA LEU A 102 -15.50 -36.07 9.84
C LEU A 102 -16.49 -37.04 10.47
N MET A 103 -17.51 -36.52 11.17
CA MET A 103 -18.42 -37.32 12.01
C MET A 103 -19.45 -38.09 11.19
N THR A 104 -19.82 -37.57 10.02
CA THR A 104 -20.90 -38.19 9.22
C THR A 104 -20.44 -39.20 8.19
N ALA A 105 -19.25 -39.05 7.62
CA ALA A 105 -18.83 -39.92 6.53
C ALA A 105 -17.33 -40.16 6.42
N GLN A 106 -16.50 -39.12 6.44
CA GLN A 106 -15.10 -39.25 6.05
C GLN A 106 -14.22 -39.88 7.14
N GLY A 107 -14.60 -39.68 8.39
CA GLY A 107 -13.80 -40.16 9.52
C GLY A 107 -12.38 -39.54 9.52
N THR A 108 -11.49 -40.12 10.31
CA THR A 108 -10.09 -39.68 10.37
C THR A 108 -9.19 -40.33 9.33
N SER A 109 -9.74 -41.27 8.53
CA SER A 109 -8.97 -42.01 7.53
C SER A 109 -8.34 -41.12 6.45
N ILE A 110 -8.96 -40.02 6.11
CA ILE A 110 -8.52 -39.09 5.05
C ILE A 110 -7.77 -37.87 5.61
N LYS A 111 -7.64 -37.72 6.92
CA LYS A 111 -6.94 -36.63 7.59
C LYS A 111 -7.61 -35.24 7.43
N ILE A 112 -8.93 -35.16 7.22
CA ILE A 112 -9.69 -33.91 7.12
C ILE A 112 -9.51 -33.01 8.35
N HIS A 113 -9.34 -33.57 9.54
CA HIS A 113 -9.06 -32.80 10.76
C HIS A 113 -7.79 -31.92 10.67
N SER A 114 -6.90 -32.14 9.67
CA SER A 114 -5.76 -31.25 9.41
C SER A 114 -6.19 -29.82 9.05
N TYR A 115 -7.44 -29.61 8.58
CA TYR A 115 -7.98 -28.27 8.35
C TYR A 115 -8.07 -27.42 9.61
N TYR A 116 -8.18 -28.02 10.81
CA TYR A 116 -8.14 -27.26 12.06
C TYR A 116 -6.79 -26.53 12.26
N LEU A 117 -5.69 -27.06 11.73
CA LEU A 117 -4.39 -26.38 11.73
C LEU A 117 -4.39 -25.17 10.77
N LEU A 118 -4.99 -25.33 9.58
CA LEU A 118 -5.20 -24.21 8.65
C LEU A 118 -6.06 -23.11 9.30
N PHE A 119 -7.17 -23.49 9.94
CA PHE A 119 -8.05 -22.52 10.60
C PHE A 119 -7.34 -21.76 11.72
N ALA A 120 -6.42 -22.40 12.46
CA ALA A 120 -5.60 -21.73 13.45
C ALA A 120 -4.69 -20.64 12.84
N ILE A 121 -4.12 -20.89 11.66
CA ILE A 121 -3.34 -19.88 10.91
C ILE A 121 -4.24 -18.73 10.45
N MET A 122 -5.43 -19.03 9.96
CA MET A 122 -6.40 -18.01 9.52
C MET A 122 -6.76 -17.01 10.62
N LEU A 123 -6.77 -17.42 11.89
CA LEU A 123 -7.11 -16.52 13.00
C LEU A 123 -6.21 -15.29 13.05
N VAL A 124 -4.89 -15.48 12.87
CA VAL A 124 -3.92 -14.36 12.89
C VAL A 124 -4.16 -13.39 11.73
N VAL A 125 -4.60 -13.91 10.58
CA VAL A 125 -4.89 -13.10 9.40
C VAL A 125 -6.23 -12.37 9.53
N LEU A 126 -7.27 -13.02 10.05
CA LEU A 126 -8.63 -12.48 10.07
C LEU A 126 -8.92 -11.53 11.25
N PHE A 127 -8.38 -11.83 12.44
CA PHE A 127 -8.65 -11.04 13.64
C PHE A 127 -7.64 -9.91 13.83
N GLU A 128 -8.05 -8.85 14.55
CA GLU A 128 -7.15 -7.77 14.98
C GLU A 128 -6.36 -8.23 16.22
N ILE A 129 -5.11 -7.76 16.38
CA ILE A 129 -4.29 -8.09 17.58
C ILE A 129 -5.00 -7.70 18.88
N ARG A 130 -5.81 -6.63 18.84
CA ARG A 130 -6.62 -6.21 19.99
C ARG A 130 -7.66 -7.25 20.43
N GLU A 131 -8.03 -8.15 19.55
CA GLU A 131 -8.99 -9.24 19.78
C GLU A 131 -8.29 -10.54 20.21
N TRP A 132 -7.12 -10.43 20.84
CA TRP A 132 -6.27 -11.55 21.25
C TRP A 132 -7.02 -12.65 22.03
N ARG A 133 -8.05 -12.28 22.84
CA ARG A 133 -8.88 -13.25 23.56
C ARG A 133 -9.66 -14.15 22.60
N SER A 134 -10.23 -13.59 21.53
CA SER A 134 -10.93 -14.36 20.50
C SER A 134 -9.96 -15.27 19.75
N ILE A 135 -8.78 -14.76 19.40
CA ILE A 135 -7.72 -15.56 18.77
C ILE A 135 -7.35 -16.74 19.66
N LEU A 136 -7.10 -16.49 20.95
CA LEU A 136 -6.70 -17.54 21.89
C LEU A 136 -7.80 -18.61 22.07
N ILE A 137 -9.06 -18.19 22.26
CA ILE A 137 -10.20 -19.12 22.44
C ILE A 137 -10.35 -20.01 21.21
N LEU A 138 -10.40 -19.41 20.01
CA LEU A 138 -10.57 -20.15 18.76
C LEU A 138 -9.34 -21.02 18.43
N MET A 139 -8.14 -20.55 18.75
CA MET A 139 -6.91 -21.33 18.57
C MET A 139 -6.91 -22.57 19.48
N LEU A 140 -7.26 -22.43 20.75
CA LEU A 140 -7.36 -23.55 21.67
C LEU A 140 -8.48 -24.53 21.24
N ALA A 141 -9.62 -24.02 20.75
CA ALA A 141 -10.68 -24.85 20.22
C ALA A 141 -10.24 -25.64 18.98
N ASN A 142 -9.55 -25.00 18.01
CA ASN A 142 -9.01 -25.68 16.83
C ASN A 142 -7.98 -26.76 17.21
N LEU A 143 -7.05 -26.43 18.11
CA LEU A 143 -6.04 -27.36 18.56
C LEU A 143 -6.67 -28.53 19.34
N GLY A 144 -7.67 -28.25 20.18
CA GLY A 144 -8.42 -29.26 20.92
C GLY A 144 -9.17 -30.23 19.99
N LEU A 145 -9.89 -29.69 18.98
CA LEU A 145 -10.57 -30.54 17.99
C LEU A 145 -9.59 -31.35 17.15
N PHE A 146 -8.49 -30.73 16.70
CA PHE A 146 -7.44 -31.47 15.99
C PHE A 146 -6.91 -32.65 16.83
N SER A 147 -6.49 -32.37 18.08
CA SER A 147 -5.94 -33.37 19.00
C SER A 147 -6.96 -34.44 19.32
N PHE A 148 -8.22 -34.08 19.54
CA PHE A 148 -9.29 -35.04 19.82
C PHE A 148 -9.44 -36.04 18.68
N PHE A 149 -9.59 -35.57 17.44
CA PHE A 149 -9.75 -36.47 16.29
C PHE A 149 -8.48 -37.24 15.95
N GLU A 150 -7.31 -36.67 16.14
CA GLU A 150 -6.04 -37.38 15.87
C GLU A 150 -5.77 -38.51 16.90
N LEU A 151 -6.08 -38.27 18.18
CA LEU A 151 -5.78 -39.24 19.26
C LEU A 151 -6.85 -40.35 19.37
N HIS A 152 -8.14 -40.00 19.24
CA HIS A 152 -9.22 -40.96 19.44
C HIS A 152 -9.63 -41.66 18.14
N GLY A 153 -9.36 -41.03 17.00
CA GLY A 153 -9.88 -41.46 15.72
C GLY A 153 -11.39 -41.25 15.61
N TRP A 154 -11.91 -41.41 14.40
CA TRP A 154 -13.35 -41.41 14.12
C TRP A 154 -13.61 -42.35 12.95
N PRO A 155 -14.60 -43.24 13.02
CA PRO A 155 -14.86 -44.23 11.99
C PRO A 155 -15.30 -43.54 10.67
N SER A 156 -14.81 -44.07 9.56
CA SER A 156 -15.25 -43.67 8.21
C SER A 156 -16.48 -44.50 7.80
N HIS A 157 -17.27 -43.95 6.84
CA HIS A 157 -18.32 -44.71 6.19
C HIS A 157 -17.75 -46.01 5.59
N PRO A 158 -18.50 -47.14 5.61
CA PRO A 158 -18.01 -48.43 5.11
C PRO A 158 -17.40 -48.37 3.71
N ASP A 159 -18.03 -47.65 2.77
CA ASP A 159 -17.52 -47.52 1.40
C ASP A 159 -16.18 -46.77 1.31
N ILE A 160 -15.93 -45.86 2.23
CA ILE A 160 -14.64 -45.16 2.34
C ILE A 160 -13.59 -46.08 3.00
N ALA A 161 -14.00 -46.82 3.99
CA ALA A 161 -13.13 -47.81 4.67
C ALA A 161 -12.68 -48.93 3.73
N LEU A 162 -13.45 -49.28 2.71
CA LEU A 162 -13.14 -50.27 1.68
C LEU A 162 -12.19 -49.78 0.59
N LEU A 163 -11.84 -48.50 0.57
CA LEU A 163 -10.90 -47.97 -0.41
C LEU A 163 -9.51 -48.56 -0.25
N SER A 164 -8.81 -48.76 -1.37
CA SER A 164 -7.44 -49.28 -1.33
C SER A 164 -6.51 -48.38 -0.50
N THR A 165 -5.51 -48.94 0.11
CA THR A 165 -4.48 -48.20 0.87
C THR A 165 -3.82 -47.15 0.00
N HIS A 166 -3.61 -47.41 -1.30
CA HIS A 166 -3.08 -46.47 -2.26
C HIS A 166 -4.02 -45.26 -2.50
N THR A 167 -5.33 -45.52 -2.69
CA THR A 167 -6.33 -44.45 -2.84
C THR A 167 -6.40 -43.58 -1.59
N LEU A 168 -6.42 -44.18 -0.40
CA LEU A 168 -6.41 -43.44 0.87
C LEU A 168 -5.14 -42.61 1.04
N ALA A 169 -3.98 -43.12 0.61
CA ALA A 169 -2.72 -42.38 0.66
C ALA A 169 -2.79 -41.12 -0.27
N ILE A 170 -3.32 -41.27 -1.47
CA ILE A 170 -3.53 -40.11 -2.40
C ILE A 170 -4.46 -39.09 -1.76
N LEU A 171 -5.60 -39.50 -1.21
CA LEU A 171 -6.57 -38.59 -0.60
C LEU A 171 -5.97 -37.86 0.60
N LYS A 172 -5.22 -38.53 1.46
CA LYS A 172 -4.47 -37.89 2.56
C LYS A 172 -3.48 -36.83 2.04
N ALA A 173 -2.72 -37.18 1.01
CA ALA A 173 -1.76 -36.26 0.40
C ALA A 173 -2.48 -35.03 -0.18
N LEU A 174 -3.61 -35.20 -0.87
CA LEU A 174 -4.40 -34.11 -1.41
C LEU A 174 -4.94 -33.17 -0.33
N VAL A 175 -5.43 -33.69 0.79
CA VAL A 175 -5.88 -32.88 1.94
C VAL A 175 -4.72 -32.08 2.51
N ILE A 176 -3.58 -32.71 2.79
CA ILE A 176 -2.41 -32.04 3.36
C ILE A 176 -1.89 -30.97 2.38
N CYS A 177 -1.75 -31.32 1.09
CA CYS A 177 -1.32 -30.36 0.07
C CYS A 177 -2.29 -29.17 -0.03
N SER A 178 -3.60 -29.41 0.00
CA SER A 178 -4.59 -28.32 -0.03
C SER A 178 -4.50 -27.40 1.20
N CYS A 179 -4.25 -27.95 2.39
CA CYS A 179 -4.00 -27.16 3.60
C CYS A 179 -2.75 -26.29 3.46
N ILE A 180 -1.64 -26.85 2.95
CA ILE A 180 -0.38 -26.12 2.74
C ILE A 180 -0.58 -25.01 1.70
N ILE A 181 -1.15 -25.35 0.54
CA ILE A 181 -1.40 -24.39 -0.55
C ILE A 181 -2.30 -23.25 -0.07
N SER A 182 -3.39 -23.57 0.64
CA SER A 182 -4.30 -22.58 1.19
C SER A 182 -3.63 -21.68 2.23
N SER A 183 -2.80 -22.25 3.11
CA SER A 183 -2.02 -21.49 4.10
C SER A 183 -1.04 -20.53 3.42
N CYS A 184 -0.27 -21.02 2.45
CA CYS A 184 0.65 -20.20 1.68
C CYS A 184 -0.07 -19.09 0.92
N ALA A 185 -1.19 -19.41 0.27
CA ALA A 185 -1.98 -18.41 -0.46
C ALA A 185 -2.51 -17.30 0.47
N ILE A 186 -3.03 -17.66 1.64
CA ILE A 186 -3.52 -16.71 2.65
C ILE A 186 -2.39 -15.80 3.12
N LEU A 187 -1.21 -16.36 3.42
CA LEU A 187 -0.05 -15.59 3.87
C LEU A 187 0.47 -14.66 2.77
N LEU A 188 0.63 -15.16 1.53
CA LEU A 188 1.07 -14.34 0.38
C LEU A 188 0.12 -13.18 0.11
N ILE A 189 -1.19 -13.45 0.08
CA ILE A 189 -2.20 -12.40 -0.12
C ILE A 189 -2.12 -11.38 1.02
N SER A 190 -1.96 -11.84 2.27
CA SER A 190 -1.81 -10.96 3.43
C SER A 190 -0.60 -10.04 3.31
N GLU A 191 0.55 -10.56 2.87
CA GLU A 191 1.79 -9.80 2.67
C GLU A 191 1.65 -8.77 1.54
N MET A 192 1.11 -9.18 0.39
CA MET A 192 0.85 -8.24 -0.72
C MET A 192 -0.01 -7.05 -0.31
N TYR A 193 -1.04 -7.26 0.53
CA TYR A 193 -1.87 -6.18 1.05
C TYR A 193 -1.12 -5.32 2.08
N ALA A 194 -0.21 -5.90 2.86
CA ALA A 194 0.62 -5.16 3.81
C ALA A 194 1.58 -4.22 3.08
N GLU A 195 2.31 -4.71 2.09
CA GLU A 195 3.21 -3.90 1.25
C GLU A 195 2.48 -2.74 0.56
N ARG A 196 1.31 -3.01 -0.04
CA ARG A 196 0.51 -1.94 -0.67
C ARG A 196 0.08 -0.87 0.32
N ALA A 197 -0.35 -1.27 1.51
CA ALA A 197 -0.75 -0.32 2.56
C ALA A 197 0.45 0.51 3.03
N GLU A 198 1.62 -0.09 3.15
CA GLU A 198 2.85 0.59 3.52
C GLU A 198 3.28 1.61 2.45
N LEU A 199 3.26 1.23 1.17
CA LEU A 199 3.56 2.13 0.05
C LEU A 199 2.61 3.34 0.02
N VAL A 200 1.32 3.13 0.26
CA VAL A 200 0.34 4.23 0.34
C VAL A 200 0.64 5.15 1.51
N LEU A 201 0.97 4.60 2.69
CA LEU A 201 1.35 5.38 3.86
C LEU A 201 2.65 6.16 3.62
N GLN A 202 3.64 5.54 2.99
CA GLN A 202 4.88 6.19 2.60
C GLN A 202 4.63 7.34 1.62
N HIS A 203 3.80 7.11 0.60
CA HIS A 203 3.45 8.16 -0.36
C HIS A 203 2.75 9.35 0.31
N GLN A 204 1.78 9.11 1.19
CA GLN A 204 1.13 10.15 1.98
C GLN A 204 2.08 10.89 2.93
N ALA A 205 3.09 10.17 3.45
CA ALA A 205 4.13 10.73 4.32
C ALA A 205 5.23 11.47 3.53
N ASP A 206 5.26 11.39 2.20
CA ASP A 206 6.31 11.94 1.33
C ASP A 206 5.86 13.16 0.52
N THR A 207 4.55 13.42 0.49
CA THR A 207 4.00 14.55 -0.27
C THR A 207 3.46 15.64 0.66
N ASP A 208 3.53 16.89 0.17
CA ASP A 208 2.81 18.03 0.74
C ASP A 208 1.33 17.93 0.36
N THR A 209 0.46 18.04 1.34
CA THR A 209 -1.00 17.81 1.16
C THR A 209 -1.69 18.89 0.31
N LEU A 210 -1.16 20.11 0.27
CA LEU A 210 -1.74 21.21 -0.50
C LEU A 210 -1.33 21.13 -1.97
N THR A 211 -0.05 20.93 -2.24
CA THR A 211 0.51 21.05 -3.59
C THR A 211 0.72 19.72 -4.29
N GLY A 212 0.71 18.59 -3.55
CA GLY A 212 1.03 17.26 -4.08
C GLY A 212 2.50 17.08 -4.48
N LEU A 213 3.37 18.05 -4.18
CA LEU A 213 4.81 17.97 -4.38
C LEU A 213 5.47 17.08 -3.30
N LEU A 214 6.74 16.75 -3.49
CA LEU A 214 7.51 16.14 -2.41
C LEU A 214 7.53 17.08 -1.20
N ASN A 215 7.45 16.51 0.00
CA ASN A 215 7.74 17.26 1.21
C ASN A 215 9.25 17.28 1.50
N ARG A 216 9.68 18.06 2.50
CA ARG A 216 11.07 18.21 2.89
C ARG A 216 11.79 16.87 3.10
N ARG A 217 11.15 15.92 3.79
CA ARG A 217 11.75 14.62 4.10
C ARG A 217 12.02 13.80 2.84
N ALA A 218 11.03 13.68 1.96
CA ALA A 218 11.15 12.95 0.71
C ALA A 218 12.17 13.61 -0.23
N PHE A 219 12.19 14.95 -0.29
CA PHE A 219 13.16 15.69 -1.07
C PHE A 219 14.60 15.41 -0.64
N MET A 220 14.89 15.46 0.67
CA MET A 220 16.23 15.20 1.18
C MET A 220 16.71 13.78 0.88
N ARG A 221 15.81 12.79 0.89
CA ARG A 221 16.14 11.43 0.41
C ARG A 221 16.52 11.41 -1.07
N GLN A 222 15.75 12.12 -1.92
CA GLN A 222 16.06 12.23 -3.34
C GLN A 222 17.41 12.91 -3.59
N VAL A 223 17.72 13.97 -2.87
CA VAL A 223 19.03 14.64 -2.93
C VAL A 223 20.16 13.67 -2.59
N ALA A 224 19.99 12.88 -1.51
CA ALA A 224 21.01 11.90 -1.11
C ALA A 224 21.25 10.80 -2.17
N LEU A 225 20.18 10.33 -2.83
CA LEU A 225 20.28 9.32 -3.89
C LEU A 225 20.90 9.88 -5.18
N GLN A 226 20.54 11.09 -5.58
CA GLN A 226 21.02 11.68 -6.83
C GLN A 226 22.47 12.16 -6.74
N ARG A 227 22.95 12.52 -5.56
CA ARG A 227 24.35 12.88 -5.33
C ARG A 227 25.34 11.81 -5.79
N GLU A 228 24.95 10.54 -5.68
CA GLU A 228 25.77 9.39 -6.07
C GLU A 228 25.75 9.12 -7.59
N GLN A 229 24.84 9.79 -8.32
CA GLN A 229 24.72 9.63 -9.75
C GLN A 229 25.66 10.58 -10.51
N PRO A 230 26.23 10.16 -11.65
CA PRO A 230 27.08 11.02 -12.45
C PRO A 230 26.28 12.20 -13.03
N GLY A 231 26.83 13.41 -12.87
CA GLY A 231 26.23 14.65 -13.41
C GLY A 231 26.50 15.84 -12.50
N CYS A 232 26.28 17.03 -13.00
CA CYS A 232 26.32 18.25 -12.22
C CYS A 232 24.95 18.54 -11.62
N TRP A 233 24.81 18.31 -10.31
CA TRP A 233 23.56 18.55 -9.59
C TRP A 233 23.61 19.84 -8.83
N VAL A 234 22.49 20.55 -8.81
CA VAL A 234 22.32 21.85 -8.14
C VAL A 234 21.09 21.82 -7.27
N LEU A 235 21.23 22.28 -6.05
CA LEU A 235 20.15 22.51 -5.14
C LEU A 235 19.72 23.97 -5.22
N ALA A 236 18.44 24.19 -5.52
CA ALA A 236 17.81 25.51 -5.52
C ALA A 236 16.82 25.62 -4.37
N LEU A 237 16.87 26.70 -3.63
CA LEU A 237 15.83 27.14 -2.71
C LEU A 237 15.11 28.34 -3.31
N LEU A 238 13.80 28.28 -3.36
CA LEU A 238 12.92 29.32 -3.86
C LEU A 238 11.90 29.71 -2.79
N ASP A 239 11.72 31.01 -2.61
CA ASP A 239 10.73 31.57 -1.69
C ASP A 239 9.92 32.64 -2.39
N LEU A 240 8.58 32.61 -2.22
CA LEU A 240 7.68 33.56 -2.85
C LEU A 240 7.79 34.93 -2.18
N ASP A 241 8.15 35.90 -2.95
CA ASP A 241 8.28 37.27 -2.45
C ASP A 241 6.92 37.82 -2.03
N PHE A 242 6.91 38.46 -0.86
CA PHE A 242 5.72 39.14 -0.32
C PHE A 242 4.47 38.21 -0.17
N PHE A 243 4.63 36.91 -0.04
CA PHE A 243 3.51 35.98 0.08
C PHE A 243 2.56 36.30 1.23
N LYS A 244 3.10 36.80 2.36
CA LYS A 244 2.28 37.31 3.46
C LYS A 244 1.30 38.40 3.03
N LYS A 245 1.69 39.32 2.11
CA LYS A 245 0.78 40.35 1.61
C LYS A 245 -0.38 39.78 0.81
N ILE A 246 -0.18 38.66 0.11
CA ILE A 246 -1.26 37.95 -0.59
C ILE A 246 -2.27 37.46 0.43
N ASN A 247 -1.81 36.75 1.49
CA ASN A 247 -2.69 36.29 2.55
C ASN A 247 -3.40 37.43 3.29
N ASP A 248 -2.69 38.48 3.63
CA ASP A 248 -3.24 39.64 4.37
C ASP A 248 -4.30 40.41 3.53
N ASN A 249 -4.14 40.48 2.23
CA ASN A 249 -5.05 41.24 1.34
C ASN A 249 -6.21 40.41 0.78
N PHE A 250 -6.00 39.10 0.52
CA PHE A 250 -6.94 38.25 -0.22
C PHE A 250 -7.36 36.99 0.55
N GLY A 251 -6.85 36.81 1.77
CA GLY A 251 -7.14 35.66 2.60
C GLY A 251 -6.23 34.44 2.34
N HIS A 252 -6.25 33.48 3.26
CA HIS A 252 -5.44 32.26 3.15
C HIS A 252 -5.79 31.39 1.94
N ASP A 253 -7.05 31.38 1.53
CA ASP A 253 -7.47 30.64 0.33
C ASP A 253 -6.78 31.13 -0.93
N ALA A 254 -6.55 32.46 -1.05
CA ALA A 254 -5.79 33.06 -2.16
C ALA A 254 -4.32 32.62 -2.11
N GLY A 255 -3.74 32.56 -0.91
CA GLY A 255 -2.39 32.04 -0.72
C GLY A 255 -2.26 30.56 -1.12
N ASP A 256 -3.21 29.73 -0.75
CA ASP A 256 -3.24 28.32 -1.11
C ASP A 256 -3.34 28.14 -2.64
N VAL A 257 -4.21 28.92 -3.31
CA VAL A 257 -4.31 28.92 -4.78
C VAL A 257 -3.00 29.39 -5.42
N ALA A 258 -2.34 30.41 -4.86
CA ALA A 258 -1.04 30.88 -5.34
C ALA A 258 0.05 29.80 -5.23
N LEU A 259 0.12 29.09 -4.10
CA LEU A 259 1.04 27.96 -3.89
C LEU A 259 0.81 26.83 -4.88
N ILE A 260 -0.46 26.45 -5.11
CA ILE A 260 -0.82 25.43 -6.11
C ILE A 260 -0.45 25.91 -7.53
N HIS A 261 -0.68 27.16 -7.85
CA HIS A 261 -0.34 27.73 -9.15
C HIS A 261 1.18 27.69 -9.41
N VAL A 262 1.97 28.22 -8.46
CA VAL A 262 3.44 28.19 -8.52
C VAL A 262 3.97 26.78 -8.65
N SER A 263 3.42 25.84 -7.89
CA SER A 263 3.84 24.43 -7.94
C SER A 263 3.66 23.83 -9.35
N LYS A 264 2.57 24.17 -10.04
CA LYS A 264 2.31 23.74 -11.42
C LYS A 264 3.28 24.36 -12.41
N LEU A 265 3.59 25.66 -12.27
CA LEU A 265 4.53 26.35 -13.13
C LEU A 265 5.95 25.79 -12.98
N LEU A 266 6.44 25.68 -11.76
CA LEU A 266 7.75 25.11 -11.49
C LEU A 266 7.85 23.66 -12.01
N LYS A 267 6.81 22.84 -11.80
CA LYS A 267 6.79 21.45 -12.29
C LYS A 267 6.88 21.37 -13.82
N LYS A 268 6.25 22.30 -14.55
CA LYS A 268 6.36 22.38 -16.03
C LYS A 268 7.75 22.78 -16.50
N ALA A 269 8.48 23.57 -15.71
CA ALA A 269 9.81 24.05 -16.03
C ALA A 269 10.93 23.02 -15.75
N LEU A 270 10.59 21.87 -15.13
CA LEU A 270 11.55 20.84 -14.76
C LEU A 270 11.75 19.79 -15.86
N LYS A 271 12.99 19.30 -15.96
CA LYS A 271 13.36 18.12 -16.73
C LYS A 271 12.91 16.84 -16.01
N PRO A 272 12.73 15.70 -16.70
CA PRO A 272 12.23 14.44 -16.10
C PRO A 272 13.03 13.93 -14.90
N GLN A 273 14.33 14.22 -14.84
CA GLN A 273 15.23 13.76 -13.78
C GLN A 273 15.30 14.74 -12.59
N GLU A 274 14.82 15.96 -12.77
CA GLU A 274 14.80 16.98 -11.74
C GLU A 274 13.68 16.76 -10.73
N ARG A 275 13.82 17.28 -9.52
CA ARG A 275 12.85 17.10 -8.44
C ARG A 275 12.42 18.43 -7.88
N LEU A 276 11.17 18.49 -7.45
CA LEU A 276 10.55 19.67 -6.84
C LEU A 276 9.86 19.26 -5.53
N ALA A 277 10.03 20.06 -4.52
CA ALA A 277 9.42 19.89 -3.21
C ALA A 277 8.90 21.22 -2.67
N ARG A 278 7.91 21.14 -1.80
CA ARG A 278 7.56 22.22 -0.88
C ARG A 278 8.11 21.87 0.49
N ILE A 279 9.00 22.72 1.02
CA ILE A 279 9.75 22.43 2.25
C ILE A 279 9.31 23.27 3.45
N GLY A 280 8.55 24.33 3.23
CA GLY A 280 8.00 25.25 4.21
C GLY A 280 6.70 25.89 3.74
N GLY A 281 6.24 26.91 4.39
CA GLY A 281 5.00 27.64 4.06
C GLY A 281 4.96 28.09 2.61
N GLU A 282 5.87 29.00 2.24
CA GLU A 282 6.03 29.57 0.90
C GLU A 282 7.34 29.17 0.22
N GLU A 283 8.05 28.18 0.81
CA GLU A 283 9.38 27.75 0.38
C GLU A 283 9.31 26.46 -0.46
N PHE A 284 9.99 26.51 -1.60
CA PHE A 284 10.17 25.37 -2.50
C PHE A 284 11.65 25.02 -2.62
N ALA A 285 11.93 23.73 -2.75
CA ALA A 285 13.27 23.22 -3.03
C ALA A 285 13.27 22.46 -4.35
N LEU A 286 14.30 22.69 -5.16
CA LEU A 286 14.46 22.04 -6.45
C LEU A 286 15.84 21.38 -6.52
N LEU A 287 15.87 20.16 -7.06
CA LEU A 287 17.09 19.48 -7.43
C LEU A 287 17.18 19.49 -8.95
N LEU A 288 18.11 20.28 -9.46
CA LEU A 288 18.28 20.56 -10.87
C LEU A 288 19.48 19.83 -11.42
N ARG A 289 19.44 19.47 -12.70
CA ARG A 289 20.57 18.88 -13.41
C ARG A 289 21.06 19.86 -14.48
N LEU A 290 22.34 20.19 -14.43
CA LEU A 290 22.98 21.01 -15.45
C LEU A 290 23.61 20.10 -16.51
N ASP A 291 23.45 20.51 -17.77
CA ASP A 291 24.10 19.86 -18.92
C ASP A 291 25.55 20.38 -19.09
N GLU A 292 25.78 21.64 -18.66
CA GLU A 292 27.07 22.30 -18.68
C GLU A 292 27.44 22.77 -17.27
N THR A 293 28.74 22.76 -16.96
CA THR A 293 29.27 23.24 -15.68
C THR A 293 29.68 24.71 -15.78
N GLY A 294 29.38 25.51 -14.78
CA GLY A 294 29.82 26.89 -14.69
C GLY A 294 28.80 27.85 -14.10
N THR A 295 29.26 28.96 -13.58
CA THR A 295 28.46 30.00 -12.92
C THR A 295 27.38 30.56 -13.85
N GLN A 296 27.70 30.70 -15.11
CA GLN A 296 26.75 31.23 -16.11
C GLN A 296 25.58 30.28 -16.40
N ALA A 297 25.85 28.98 -16.52
CA ALA A 297 24.83 27.95 -16.70
C ALA A 297 23.91 27.85 -15.47
N LEU A 298 24.47 27.96 -14.27
CA LEU A 298 23.73 28.06 -13.00
C LEU A 298 22.78 29.24 -12.99
N GLN A 299 23.32 30.43 -13.26
CA GLN A 299 22.54 31.67 -13.29
C GLN A 299 21.41 31.57 -14.31
N GLN A 300 21.72 31.12 -15.52
CA GLN A 300 20.73 30.98 -16.61
C GLN A 300 19.61 29.97 -16.20
N ARG A 301 19.95 28.87 -15.58
CA ARG A 301 18.95 27.88 -15.13
C ARG A 301 18.03 28.44 -14.05
N GLY A 302 18.57 29.20 -13.10
CA GLY A 302 17.79 29.88 -12.08
C GLY A 302 16.87 30.95 -12.66
N GLU A 303 17.38 31.77 -13.59
CA GLU A 303 16.56 32.80 -14.25
C GLU A 303 15.44 32.22 -15.10
N GLN A 304 15.64 31.05 -15.76
CA GLN A 304 14.56 30.34 -16.46
C GLN A 304 13.40 29.96 -15.53
N LEU A 305 13.69 29.57 -14.30
CA LEU A 305 12.67 29.24 -13.29
C LEU A 305 11.90 30.50 -12.90
N LEU A 306 12.59 31.60 -12.62
CA LEU A 306 11.94 32.89 -12.26
C LEU A 306 11.12 33.46 -13.40
N GLU A 307 11.61 33.36 -14.62
CA GLU A 307 10.91 33.89 -15.80
C GLU A 307 9.56 33.18 -16.00
N SER A 308 9.51 31.85 -15.73
CA SER A 308 8.26 31.11 -15.79
C SER A 308 7.19 31.62 -14.80
N LEU A 309 7.61 32.16 -13.65
CA LEU A 309 6.73 32.79 -12.66
C LEU A 309 6.36 34.22 -13.03
N ARG A 310 7.32 35.02 -13.53
CA ARG A 310 7.11 36.42 -13.94
C ARG A 310 6.09 36.55 -15.07
N GLN A 311 6.12 35.61 -16.02
CA GLN A 311 5.26 35.65 -17.22
C GLN A 311 3.83 35.18 -16.95
N GLN A 312 3.60 34.40 -15.90
CA GLN A 312 2.32 33.77 -15.61
C GLN A 312 1.82 34.16 -14.22
N GLY A 313 1.24 35.34 -14.12
CA GLY A 313 0.54 35.77 -12.92
C GLY A 313 -0.71 34.89 -12.64
N LEU A 314 -1.31 35.06 -11.49
CA LEU A 314 -2.49 34.34 -11.05
C LEU A 314 -3.73 35.24 -11.13
N GLU A 315 -4.77 34.80 -11.84
CA GLU A 315 -6.11 35.37 -11.69
C GLU A 315 -6.83 34.77 -10.49
N TYR A 316 -7.23 35.63 -9.56
CA TYR A 316 -8.00 35.23 -8.38
C TYR A 316 -9.12 36.24 -8.13
N GLN A 317 -10.38 35.81 -8.16
CA GLN A 317 -11.57 36.67 -7.92
C GLN A 317 -11.52 38.03 -8.67
N SER A 318 -11.26 38.00 -9.98
CA SER A 318 -11.13 39.19 -10.85
C SER A 318 -9.92 40.08 -10.56
N HIS A 319 -8.99 39.67 -9.75
CA HIS A 319 -7.71 40.32 -9.50
C HIS A 319 -6.57 39.58 -10.18
N TYR A 320 -5.67 40.34 -10.80
CA TYR A 320 -4.44 39.76 -11.35
C TYR A 320 -3.31 39.93 -10.34
N LEU A 321 -2.83 38.81 -9.81
CA LEU A 321 -1.75 38.76 -8.83
C LEU A 321 -0.43 38.45 -9.53
N GLN A 322 0.47 39.43 -9.54
CA GLN A 322 1.83 39.22 -10.01
C GLN A 322 2.62 38.48 -8.95
N LEU A 323 3.13 37.29 -9.29
CA LEU A 323 3.94 36.46 -8.40
C LEU A 323 5.43 36.64 -8.73
N THR A 324 6.24 36.92 -7.74
CA THR A 324 7.69 36.95 -7.85
C THR A 324 8.31 36.02 -6.78
N ALA A 325 9.53 35.58 -7.02
CA ALA A 325 10.25 34.76 -6.09
C ALA A 325 11.73 35.11 -6.04
N SER A 326 12.36 34.85 -4.92
CA SER A 326 13.81 34.86 -4.75
C SER A 326 14.36 33.44 -4.78
N VAL A 327 15.52 33.26 -5.42
CA VAL A 327 16.12 31.92 -5.58
C VAL A 327 17.58 31.97 -5.13
N GLY A 328 17.95 30.99 -4.29
CA GLY A 328 19.33 30.71 -3.94
C GLY A 328 19.76 29.37 -4.53
N LEU A 329 20.90 29.33 -5.22
CA LEU A 329 21.45 28.14 -5.85
C LEU A 329 22.77 27.72 -5.19
N ALA A 330 22.93 26.43 -4.95
CA ALA A 330 24.19 25.82 -4.51
C ALA A 330 24.50 24.56 -5.33
N THR A 331 25.75 24.35 -5.67
CA THR A 331 26.20 23.09 -6.28
C THR A 331 26.14 21.96 -5.26
N LEU A 332 25.87 20.77 -5.74
CA LEU A 332 25.90 19.54 -4.96
C LEU A 332 27.12 18.76 -5.39
N ASP A 333 28.25 19.00 -4.75
CA ASP A 333 29.51 18.34 -5.07
C ASP A 333 29.58 16.91 -4.48
N PRO A 334 30.31 15.98 -5.16
CA PRO A 334 30.55 14.67 -4.60
C PRO A 334 31.33 14.78 -3.28
N GLY A 335 30.71 14.44 -2.17
CA GLY A 335 31.31 14.56 -0.83
C GLY A 335 30.56 15.52 0.10
N ASP A 336 29.86 16.50 -0.42
CA ASP A 336 29.06 17.39 0.40
C ASP A 336 27.83 16.67 0.99
N SER A 337 27.47 17.00 2.22
CA SER A 337 26.19 16.52 2.73
C SER A 337 25.03 17.29 2.09
N ALA A 338 23.88 16.61 1.86
CA ALA A 338 22.67 17.27 1.38
C ALA A 338 22.28 18.47 2.28
N ASN A 339 22.56 18.39 3.57
CA ASN A 339 22.31 19.48 4.53
C ASN A 339 23.26 20.67 4.33
N GLU A 340 24.50 20.43 3.91
CA GLU A 340 25.46 21.52 3.64
C GLU A 340 25.07 22.28 2.38
N ALA A 341 24.73 21.57 1.30
CA ALA A 341 24.21 22.20 0.08
C ALA A 341 22.93 23.02 0.35
N LEU A 342 22.03 22.49 1.21
CA LEU A 342 20.84 23.23 1.62
C LEU A 342 21.17 24.52 2.37
N LYS A 343 22.12 24.48 3.31
CA LYS A 343 22.58 25.68 4.02
C LYS A 343 23.22 26.72 3.10
N GLN A 344 23.96 26.26 2.10
CA GLN A 344 24.58 27.13 1.10
C GLN A 344 23.53 27.81 0.23
N ALA A 345 22.55 27.06 -0.25
CA ALA A 345 21.42 27.60 -1.01
C ALA A 345 20.57 28.58 -0.18
N ASP A 346 20.38 28.30 1.12
CA ASP A 346 19.67 29.20 2.05
C ASP A 346 20.40 30.53 2.23
N LYS A 347 21.72 30.53 2.39
CA LYS A 347 22.52 31.75 2.44
C LYS A 347 22.39 32.57 1.16
N ALA A 348 22.41 31.91 0.00
CA ALA A 348 22.22 32.56 -1.29
C ALA A 348 20.80 33.13 -1.43
N LEU A 349 19.77 32.40 -1.02
CA LEU A 349 18.39 32.88 -1.00
C LEU A 349 18.23 34.10 -0.10
N TYR A 350 18.86 34.11 1.06
CA TYR A 350 18.86 35.26 1.94
C TYR A 350 19.50 36.51 1.28
N GLN A 351 20.60 36.34 0.53
CA GLN A 351 21.21 37.43 -0.24
C GLN A 351 20.26 37.91 -1.36
N ALA A 352 19.56 37.01 -2.06
CA ALA A 352 18.57 37.39 -3.07
C ALA A 352 17.47 38.28 -2.46
N LYS A 353 17.01 37.95 -1.24
CA LYS A 353 15.99 38.75 -0.53
C LYS A 353 16.53 40.14 -0.11
N ILE A 354 17.79 40.24 0.35
CA ILE A 354 18.41 41.51 0.73
C ILE A 354 18.69 42.38 -0.49
N ASN A 355 19.18 41.80 -1.57
CA ASN A 355 19.58 42.51 -2.78
C ASN A 355 18.38 42.99 -3.63
N GLY A 356 17.15 42.95 -3.11
CA GLY A 356 15.96 43.53 -3.73
C GLY A 356 14.95 42.52 -4.25
N ARG A 357 15.06 41.24 -3.92
CA ARG A 357 14.14 40.16 -4.31
C ARG A 357 14.03 39.93 -5.82
N ASN A 358 13.12 39.03 -6.24
CA ASN A 358 12.85 38.70 -7.63
C ASN A 358 14.12 38.44 -8.46
N ARG A 359 15.04 37.67 -7.92
CA ARG A 359 16.37 37.36 -8.48
C ARG A 359 16.93 36.04 -8.06
N VAL A 360 17.97 35.64 -8.76
CA VAL A 360 18.79 34.46 -8.44
C VAL A 360 20.10 34.93 -7.83
N GLU A 361 20.51 34.31 -6.75
CA GLU A 361 21.85 34.44 -6.17
C GLU A 361 22.51 33.06 -6.04
N LEU A 362 23.82 33.05 -6.22
CA LEU A 362 24.61 31.83 -6.19
C LEU A 362 25.38 31.74 -4.86
N ALA A 363 25.44 30.55 -4.28
CA ALA A 363 26.35 30.30 -3.18
C ALA A 363 27.81 30.44 -3.66
N GLY A 364 28.65 31.05 -2.84
CA GLY A 364 29.99 31.53 -3.23
C GLY A 364 31.06 30.46 -3.51
N THR A 365 30.70 29.30 -3.98
CA THR A 365 31.63 28.23 -4.38
C THR A 365 31.72 28.17 -5.90
N VAL A 366 32.83 28.69 -6.44
CA VAL A 366 33.15 28.63 -7.87
C VAL A 366 33.37 27.17 -8.28
N LEU A 367 32.55 26.67 -9.18
CA LEU A 367 32.76 25.36 -9.82
C LEU A 367 34.11 25.32 -10.54
N GLN A 368 35.05 24.53 -10.05
CA GLN A 368 36.20 24.17 -10.85
C GLN A 368 35.73 23.22 -11.98
N PRO A 369 36.17 23.44 -13.25
CA PRO A 369 35.78 22.56 -14.36
C PRO A 369 36.26 21.14 -14.08
N LEU A 370 35.36 20.18 -14.18
CA LEU A 370 35.67 18.74 -14.10
C LEU A 370 36.81 18.43 -15.07
N LYS A 371 38.00 18.10 -14.56
CA LYS A 371 39.09 17.55 -15.38
C LYS A 371 38.54 16.28 -16.06
N ARG A 372 38.34 16.33 -17.38
CA ARG A 372 38.13 15.12 -18.19
C ARG A 372 39.31 14.18 -17.90
N LYS A 373 39.06 13.03 -17.31
CA LYS A 373 40.01 11.93 -17.31
C LYS A 373 40.22 11.56 -18.78
N SER A 374 41.35 11.97 -19.32
CA SER A 374 41.85 11.44 -20.60
C SER A 374 41.94 9.93 -20.43
N GLN A 375 41.17 9.22 -21.21
CA GLN A 375 41.42 7.80 -21.45
C GLN A 375 42.78 7.68 -22.15
N SER A 376 43.73 7.10 -21.47
CA SER A 376 44.94 6.52 -22.02
C SER A 376 44.80 5.01 -21.95
#